data_a5df13950270f6309118c1ed02f84ca6
#
_entry.id   a5df13950270f6309118c1ed02f84ca6
#
_cell.length_a   1.000
_cell.length_b   1.000
_cell.length_c   1.000
_cell.angle_alpha   90.00
_cell.angle_beta   90.00
_cell.angle_gamma   90.00
#
_symmetry.space_group_name_H-M   'P 1'
#
loop_
_entity.id
_entity.type
_entity.pdbx_description
1 polymer ?
#
loop_
_entity_poly.entity_id
_entity_poly.type
_entity_poly.pdbx_seq_one_letter_code
_entity_poly.pdbx_strand_id
1 'polypeptide(L)'
;TPKPSSAASDVYKRQFDRKGNFLGYLPDDERYRVLGRQPQARFLDLGDNIVDGDKGDIVKGAIDPSRGAILSLLIQTPGLSERIGQGGVVGYIILGLLAIGLVLSIERIFRLTITARAVNAQAKDVDNPNESNPLGRVLSAYHSNKSADVETLELKLDDAILKELPSLERGINFIKLLSSVAPLLGLLGTVTGMIVTFQAITLFGTGDPKLMAGGISQALVTTVLGLTAAIPLVLLHSVAQTRSRSIQQILDEQSAGLIAERAESK
;
A
#
# COMPACT_ATOMS: atom_id res chain seq x y z
N THR A 1 -29.81 -8.22 52.88
CA THR A 1 -28.51 -8.18 52.14
C THR A 1 -28.49 -9.33 51.16
N PRO A 2 -28.43 -9.09 49.83
CA PRO A 2 -28.33 -10.17 48.85
C PRO A 2 -27.01 -10.92 49.07
N LYS A 3 -27.06 -12.25 48.99
CA LYS A 3 -25.86 -13.09 49.08
C LYS A 3 -24.82 -12.68 48.01
N PRO A 4 -23.51 -12.57 48.36
CA PRO A 4 -22.50 -12.10 47.42
C PRO A 4 -22.40 -12.92 46.11
N SER A 5 -22.82 -14.18 46.12
CA SER A 5 -22.85 -15.06 44.95
C SER A 5 -23.93 -14.70 43.93
N SER A 6 -25.05 -14.08 44.31
CA SER A 6 -26.12 -13.68 43.42
C SER A 6 -25.80 -12.34 42.73
N ALA A 7 -25.13 -11.42 43.44
CA ALA A 7 -24.71 -10.14 42.86
C ALA A 7 -23.63 -10.30 41.74
N ALA A 8 -22.66 -11.22 41.96
CA ALA A 8 -21.66 -11.49 40.93
C ALA A 8 -22.27 -12.10 39.64
N SER A 9 -23.19 -13.07 39.79
CA SER A 9 -23.84 -13.67 38.61
C SER A 9 -24.74 -12.70 37.86
N ASP A 10 -25.37 -11.73 38.53
CA ASP A 10 -26.19 -10.71 37.89
C ASP A 10 -25.35 -9.66 37.13
N VAL A 11 -24.14 -9.33 37.60
CA VAL A 11 -23.23 -8.43 36.88
C VAL A 11 -22.76 -9.05 35.57
N TYR A 12 -22.47 -10.36 35.55
CA TYR A 12 -22.05 -11.04 34.31
C TYR A 12 -23.20 -11.19 33.30
N LYS A 13 -24.43 -11.43 33.76
CA LYS A 13 -25.62 -11.56 32.90
C LYS A 13 -26.05 -10.26 32.28
N ARG A 14 -25.59 -9.11 32.77
CA ARG A 14 -25.98 -7.78 32.28
C ARG A 14 -24.89 -7.08 31.48
N GLN A 15 -23.82 -7.77 31.02
CA GLN A 15 -22.81 -7.21 30.15
C GLN A 15 -23.25 -7.13 28.68
N PHE A 16 -24.31 -7.88 28.30
CA PHE A 16 -24.82 -7.94 26.94
C PHE A 16 -26.32 -7.62 26.92
N ASP A 17 -26.77 -7.00 25.84
CA ASP A 17 -28.19 -6.94 25.52
C ASP A 17 -28.65 -8.24 24.82
N ARG A 18 -29.95 -8.31 24.48
CA ARG A 18 -30.49 -9.48 23.77
C ARG A 18 -29.98 -9.65 22.33
N LYS A 19 -29.20 -8.74 21.84
CA LYS A 19 -28.59 -8.73 20.50
C LYS A 19 -27.07 -8.93 20.56
N GLY A 20 -26.51 -9.40 21.70
CA GLY A 20 -25.09 -9.59 21.88
C GLY A 20 -24.26 -8.32 22.03
N ASN A 21 -24.88 -7.12 22.03
CA ASN A 21 -24.12 -5.87 22.19
C ASN A 21 -23.66 -5.69 23.64
N PHE A 22 -22.43 -5.21 23.79
CA PHE A 22 -21.89 -4.88 25.11
C PHE A 22 -22.57 -3.65 25.71
N LEU A 23 -22.82 -3.73 27.01
CA LEU A 23 -23.43 -2.69 27.82
C LEU A 23 -22.41 -2.03 28.74
N GLY A 24 -22.49 -0.72 28.89
CA GLY A 24 -21.77 0.05 29.92
C GLY A 24 -22.68 0.37 31.08
N TYR A 25 -22.20 0.22 32.31
CA TYR A 25 -22.90 0.64 33.52
C TYR A 25 -22.60 2.12 33.81
N LEU A 26 -23.65 2.92 33.99
CA LEU A 26 -23.58 4.32 34.41
C LEU A 26 -23.90 4.38 35.91
N PRO A 27 -22.88 4.64 36.77
CA PRO A 27 -23.10 4.63 38.24
C PRO A 27 -24.07 5.71 38.70
N ASP A 28 -24.05 6.89 38.05
CA ASP A 28 -24.87 8.04 38.45
C ASP A 28 -26.36 7.82 38.22
N ASP A 29 -26.68 7.06 37.15
CA ASP A 29 -28.07 6.77 36.80
C ASP A 29 -28.57 5.39 37.23
N GLU A 30 -27.66 4.55 37.79
CA GLU A 30 -27.89 3.14 38.08
C GLU A 30 -28.45 2.32 36.91
N ARG A 31 -28.10 2.72 35.66
CA ARG A 31 -28.64 2.16 34.41
C ARG A 31 -27.55 1.56 33.54
N TYR A 32 -27.96 0.56 32.76
CA TYR A 32 -27.13 0.01 31.69
C TYR A 32 -27.46 0.72 30.38
N ARG A 33 -26.45 1.14 29.65
CA ARG A 33 -26.57 1.73 28.32
C ARG A 33 -25.76 0.90 27.32
N VAL A 34 -26.34 0.68 26.14
CA VAL A 34 -25.57 0.12 25.02
C VAL A 34 -24.40 1.04 24.74
N LEU A 35 -23.19 0.48 24.68
CA LEU A 35 -22.00 1.24 24.39
C LEU A 35 -22.17 1.92 23.02
N GLY A 36 -21.94 3.21 22.95
CA GLY A 36 -22.05 3.98 21.69
C GLY A 36 -21.06 3.52 20.63
N ARG A 37 -20.00 2.81 21.05
CA ARG A 37 -19.06 2.09 20.19
C ARG A 37 -18.92 0.68 20.74
N GLN A 38 -19.09 -0.30 19.86
CA GLN A 38 -18.94 -1.70 20.20
C GLN A 38 -17.49 -2.16 19.95
N PRO A 39 -16.98 -3.17 20.68
CA PRO A 39 -15.67 -3.76 20.42
C PRO A 39 -15.63 -4.44 19.03
N GLN A 40 -14.44 -4.90 18.62
CA GLN A 40 -14.25 -5.58 17.34
C GLN A 40 -15.16 -6.81 17.20
N ALA A 41 -15.57 -7.15 15.96
CA ALA A 41 -16.53 -8.22 15.63
C ALA A 41 -16.23 -9.55 16.37
N ARG A 42 -14.95 -9.94 16.49
CA ARG A 42 -14.53 -11.17 17.22
C ARG A 42 -15.01 -11.23 18.69
N PHE A 43 -15.21 -10.08 19.32
CA PHE A 43 -15.73 -10.02 20.70
C PHE A 43 -17.25 -10.00 20.71
N LEU A 44 -17.88 -9.41 19.69
CA LEU A 44 -19.32 -9.45 19.49
C LEU A 44 -19.80 -10.88 19.27
N ASP A 45 -19.13 -11.64 18.39
CA ASP A 45 -19.40 -13.06 18.15
C ASP A 45 -19.36 -13.89 19.43
N LEU A 46 -18.45 -13.54 20.37
CA LEU A 46 -18.39 -14.18 21.68
C LEU A 46 -19.53 -13.76 22.61
N GLY A 47 -20.06 -12.55 22.44
CA GLY A 47 -21.25 -12.05 23.11
C GLY A 47 -22.50 -12.76 22.61
N ASP A 48 -22.66 -12.90 21.29
CA ASP A 48 -23.75 -13.62 20.65
C ASP A 48 -23.81 -15.07 21.11
N ASN A 49 -22.66 -15.76 21.18
CA ASN A 49 -22.59 -17.13 21.69
C ASN A 49 -23.13 -17.28 23.12
N ILE A 50 -22.97 -16.25 23.97
CA ILE A 50 -23.50 -16.26 25.35
C ILE A 50 -25.02 -16.04 25.34
N VAL A 51 -25.51 -15.20 24.43
CA VAL A 51 -26.94 -14.86 24.33
C VAL A 51 -27.74 -15.98 23.71
N ASP A 52 -27.19 -16.64 22.67
CA ASP A 52 -27.85 -17.69 21.89
C ASP A 52 -27.67 -19.11 22.49
N GLY A 53 -26.72 -19.27 23.44
CA GLY A 53 -26.46 -20.55 24.10
C GLY A 53 -27.62 -21.05 24.96
N ASP A 54 -27.95 -22.33 24.83
CA ASP A 54 -29.01 -22.96 25.63
C ASP A 54 -28.59 -23.13 27.10
N LYS A 55 -29.59 -23.23 27.98
CA LYS A 55 -29.38 -23.33 29.40
C LYS A 55 -28.71 -24.68 29.74
N GLY A 56 -27.43 -24.64 30.08
CA GLY A 56 -26.60 -25.80 30.39
C GLY A 56 -25.44 -26.04 29.46
N ASP A 57 -25.38 -25.34 28.33
CA ASP A 57 -24.28 -25.44 27.38
C ASP A 57 -23.02 -24.71 27.87
N ILE A 58 -21.86 -25.27 27.53
CA ILE A 58 -20.57 -24.62 27.71
C ILE A 58 -20.23 -23.86 26.45
N VAL A 59 -20.43 -22.55 26.47
CA VAL A 59 -20.14 -21.66 25.33
C VAL A 59 -18.89 -20.83 25.58
N LYS A 60 -18.15 -20.50 24.50
CA LYS A 60 -17.06 -19.52 24.57
C LYS A 60 -17.66 -18.13 24.62
N GLY A 61 -17.32 -17.36 25.64
CA GLY A 61 -17.79 -15.99 25.81
C GLY A 61 -16.66 -15.05 26.24
N ALA A 62 -16.84 -13.75 26.00
CA ALA A 62 -15.97 -12.70 26.51
C ALA A 62 -16.63 -12.03 27.71
N ILE A 63 -15.99 -12.10 28.87
CA ILE A 63 -16.46 -11.47 30.11
C ILE A 63 -15.38 -10.48 30.56
N ASP A 64 -15.78 -9.23 30.85
CA ASP A 64 -14.88 -8.23 31.43
C ASP A 64 -14.99 -8.26 32.99
N PRO A 65 -13.99 -8.84 33.70
CA PRO A 65 -13.99 -8.90 35.14
C PRO A 65 -13.68 -7.54 35.79
N SER A 66 -13.22 -6.55 35.01
CA SER A 66 -12.78 -5.24 35.51
C SER A 66 -13.92 -4.22 35.63
N ARG A 67 -15.18 -4.64 35.55
CA ARG A 67 -16.36 -3.77 35.54
C ARG A 67 -16.41 -2.76 34.41
N GLY A 68 -15.88 -3.13 33.25
CA GLY A 68 -15.90 -2.29 32.04
C GLY A 68 -14.60 -1.52 31.78
N ALA A 69 -13.60 -1.59 32.62
CA ALA A 69 -12.33 -0.90 32.43
C ALA A 69 -11.56 -1.45 31.21
N ILE A 70 -11.43 -2.77 31.10
CA ILE A 70 -10.80 -3.44 29.95
C ILE A 70 -11.63 -3.19 28.70
N LEU A 71 -12.93 -3.30 28.79
CA LEU A 71 -13.85 -3.05 27.67
C LEU A 71 -13.74 -1.60 27.17
N SER A 72 -13.63 -0.63 28.08
CA SER A 72 -13.44 0.78 27.70
C SER A 72 -12.13 1.02 26.96
N LEU A 73 -11.06 0.32 27.31
CA LEU A 73 -9.78 0.39 26.60
C LEU A 73 -9.87 -0.25 25.20
N LEU A 74 -10.54 -1.41 25.09
CA LEU A 74 -10.75 -2.09 23.81
C LEU A 74 -11.59 -1.25 22.83
N ILE A 75 -12.56 -0.51 23.33
CA ILE A 75 -13.41 0.38 22.53
C ILE A 75 -12.65 1.63 22.08
N GLN A 76 -11.69 2.11 22.85
CA GLN A 76 -10.88 3.26 22.54
C GLN A 76 -9.81 2.98 21.46
N THR A 77 -9.48 1.71 21.18
CA THR A 77 -8.52 1.38 20.11
C THR A 77 -9.13 1.66 18.75
N PRO A 78 -8.58 2.62 17.97
CA PRO A 78 -9.14 2.96 16.66
C PRO A 78 -8.97 1.80 15.68
N GLY A 79 -10.02 1.47 14.93
CA GLY A 79 -9.98 0.52 13.82
C GLY A 79 -9.11 1.03 12.66
N LEU A 80 -8.76 0.16 11.71
CA LEU A 80 -7.95 0.56 10.53
C LEU A 80 -8.60 1.69 9.74
N SER A 81 -9.92 1.62 9.50
CA SER A 81 -10.67 2.67 8.79
C SER A 81 -10.63 4.02 9.52
N GLU A 82 -10.72 4.00 10.85
CA GLU A 82 -10.63 5.22 11.65
C GLU A 82 -9.23 5.80 11.68
N ARG A 83 -8.19 4.93 11.74
CA ARG A 83 -6.79 5.37 11.62
C ARG A 83 -6.53 6.04 10.28
N ILE A 84 -7.04 5.49 9.19
CA ILE A 84 -6.96 6.11 7.87
C ILE A 84 -7.69 7.46 7.87
N GLY A 85 -8.90 7.52 8.41
CA GLY A 85 -9.67 8.76 8.53
C GLY A 85 -8.97 9.84 9.36
N GLN A 86 -8.20 9.45 10.40
CA GLN A 86 -7.39 10.37 11.19
C GLN A 86 -6.29 11.07 10.36
N GLY A 87 -5.84 10.49 9.25
CA GLY A 87 -4.89 11.13 8.33
C GLY A 87 -5.42 12.36 7.60
N GLY A 88 -6.74 12.62 7.68
CA GLY A 88 -7.38 13.77 7.06
C GLY A 88 -7.17 13.83 5.56
N VAL A 89 -7.25 15.03 4.99
CA VAL A 89 -7.10 15.26 3.53
C VAL A 89 -5.77 14.74 3.00
N VAL A 90 -4.67 15.00 3.71
CA VAL A 90 -3.33 14.57 3.30
C VAL A 90 -3.23 13.05 3.25
N GLY A 91 -3.82 12.34 4.22
CA GLY A 91 -3.89 10.88 4.23
C GLY A 91 -4.59 10.31 2.99
N TYR A 92 -5.71 10.89 2.59
CA TYR A 92 -6.43 10.47 1.36
C TYR A 92 -5.64 10.74 0.09
N ILE A 93 -4.90 11.87 0.01
CA ILE A 93 -4.01 12.17 -1.13
C ILE A 93 -2.91 11.11 -1.22
N ILE A 94 -2.29 10.73 -0.11
CA ILE A 94 -1.25 9.68 -0.07
C ILE A 94 -1.82 8.33 -0.56
N LEU A 95 -3.02 7.96 -0.12
CA LEU A 95 -3.66 6.72 -0.57
C LEU A 95 -4.02 6.75 -2.06
N GLY A 96 -4.48 7.88 -2.57
CA GLY A 96 -4.72 8.08 -4.00
C GLY A 96 -3.43 7.94 -4.82
N LEU A 97 -2.33 8.56 -4.35
CA LEU A 97 -1.01 8.44 -4.95
C LEU A 97 -0.51 6.97 -4.94
N LEU A 98 -0.68 6.27 -3.83
CA LEU A 98 -0.34 4.85 -3.73
C LEU A 98 -1.14 4.03 -4.74
N ALA A 99 -2.46 4.22 -4.83
CA ALA A 99 -3.31 3.48 -5.76
C ALA A 99 -2.88 3.70 -7.23
N ILE A 100 -2.66 4.96 -7.63
CA ILE A 100 -2.17 5.31 -8.96
C ILE A 100 -0.80 4.66 -9.21
N GLY A 101 0.13 4.79 -8.27
CA GLY A 101 1.47 4.23 -8.39
C GLY A 101 1.47 2.70 -8.48
N LEU A 102 0.61 2.01 -7.74
CA LEU A 102 0.46 0.55 -7.83
C LEU A 102 -0.07 0.12 -9.19
N VAL A 103 -1.13 0.76 -9.69
CA VAL A 103 -1.72 0.46 -11.01
C VAL A 103 -0.68 0.64 -12.12
N LEU A 104 0.03 1.78 -12.12
CA LEU A 104 1.08 2.05 -13.11
C LEU A 104 2.25 1.07 -13.01
N SER A 105 2.65 0.69 -11.80
CA SER A 105 3.75 -0.25 -11.58
C SER A 105 3.40 -1.65 -12.08
N ILE A 106 2.21 -2.13 -11.77
CA ILE A 106 1.74 -3.46 -12.19
C ILE A 106 1.62 -3.51 -13.73
N GLU A 107 0.98 -2.49 -14.32
CA GLU A 107 0.85 -2.38 -15.78
C GLU A 107 2.23 -2.38 -16.45
N ARG A 108 3.17 -1.61 -15.90
CA ARG A 108 4.51 -1.49 -16.46
C ARG A 108 5.32 -2.77 -16.37
N ILE A 109 5.32 -3.41 -15.21
CA ILE A 109 6.02 -4.71 -15.00
C ILE A 109 5.43 -5.78 -15.92
N PHE A 110 4.12 -5.79 -16.09
CA PHE A 110 3.44 -6.72 -16.99
C PHE A 110 3.87 -6.52 -18.45
N ARG A 111 3.84 -5.28 -18.96
CA ARG A 111 4.29 -4.96 -20.34
C ARG A 111 5.77 -5.31 -20.54
N LEU A 112 6.64 -4.91 -19.63
CA LEU A 112 8.07 -5.22 -19.73
C LEU A 112 8.33 -6.72 -19.70
N THR A 113 7.54 -7.49 -18.94
CA THR A 113 7.66 -8.95 -18.89
C THR A 113 7.27 -9.60 -20.22
N ILE A 114 6.22 -9.11 -20.89
CA ILE A 114 5.82 -9.57 -22.22
C ILE A 114 6.89 -9.21 -23.25
N THR A 115 7.37 -7.96 -23.22
CA THR A 115 8.44 -7.49 -24.13
C THR A 115 9.73 -8.31 -23.94
N ALA A 116 10.14 -8.58 -22.68
CA ALA A 116 11.31 -9.40 -22.39
C ALA A 116 11.17 -10.82 -22.94
N ARG A 117 9.98 -11.43 -22.84
CA ARG A 117 9.73 -12.76 -23.42
C ARG A 117 9.83 -12.73 -24.95
N ALA A 118 9.29 -11.71 -25.60
CA ALA A 118 9.36 -11.55 -27.05
C ALA A 118 10.82 -11.32 -27.53
N VAL A 119 11.57 -10.48 -26.82
CA VAL A 119 13.00 -10.23 -27.09
C VAL A 119 13.84 -11.51 -26.92
N ASN A 120 13.64 -12.26 -25.83
CA ASN A 120 14.35 -13.52 -25.60
C ASN A 120 13.98 -14.61 -26.63
N ALA A 121 12.76 -14.60 -27.15
CA ALA A 121 12.38 -15.50 -28.25
C ALA A 121 13.07 -15.10 -29.56
N GLN A 122 13.12 -13.79 -29.86
CA GLN A 122 13.78 -13.23 -31.05
C GLN A 122 15.29 -13.45 -31.05
N ALA A 123 15.94 -13.38 -29.87
CA ALA A 123 17.37 -13.63 -29.73
C ALA A 123 17.80 -15.04 -30.15
N LYS A 124 16.87 -16.00 -30.24
CA LYS A 124 17.11 -17.37 -30.73
C LYS A 124 16.93 -17.51 -32.25
N ASP A 125 16.28 -16.55 -32.91
CA ASP A 125 16.04 -16.54 -34.34
C ASP A 125 16.37 -15.14 -34.87
N VAL A 126 17.66 -14.94 -35.12
CA VAL A 126 18.24 -13.66 -35.56
C VAL A 126 17.98 -13.39 -37.06
N ASP A 127 17.79 -14.46 -37.84
CA ASP A 127 17.63 -14.37 -39.30
C ASP A 127 16.22 -13.92 -39.71
N ASN A 128 15.22 -14.14 -38.86
CA ASN A 128 13.82 -13.77 -39.14
C ASN A 128 13.33 -12.65 -38.19
N PRO A 129 13.67 -11.38 -38.45
CA PRO A 129 13.36 -10.27 -37.57
C PRO A 129 11.84 -10.00 -37.50
N ASN A 130 11.28 -9.99 -36.30
CA ASN A 130 9.89 -9.64 -36.06
C ASN A 130 9.82 -8.20 -35.48
N GLU A 131 9.38 -7.27 -36.29
CA GLU A 131 9.31 -5.84 -35.90
C GLU A 131 8.32 -5.52 -34.78
N SER A 132 7.51 -6.49 -34.34
CA SER A 132 6.61 -6.32 -33.21
C SER A 132 7.34 -6.16 -31.86
N ASN A 133 8.62 -6.53 -31.80
CA ASN A 133 9.46 -6.44 -30.58
C ASN A 133 10.71 -5.56 -30.83
N PRO A 134 11.31 -4.98 -29.79
CA PRO A 134 12.48 -4.10 -29.90
C PRO A 134 13.67 -4.73 -30.62
N LEU A 135 14.02 -5.97 -30.29
CA LEU A 135 15.16 -6.66 -30.92
C LEU A 135 14.91 -6.90 -32.42
N GLY A 136 13.69 -7.29 -32.79
CA GLY A 136 13.34 -7.48 -34.20
C GLY A 136 13.50 -6.20 -35.02
N ARG A 137 13.19 -5.01 -34.45
CA ARG A 137 13.42 -3.72 -35.13
C ARG A 137 14.91 -3.40 -35.28
N VAL A 138 15.72 -3.71 -34.26
CA VAL A 138 17.19 -3.58 -34.35
C VAL A 138 17.74 -4.53 -35.42
N LEU A 139 17.28 -5.79 -35.46
CA LEU A 139 17.67 -6.77 -36.48
C LEU A 139 17.22 -6.34 -37.89
N SER A 140 16.03 -5.76 -38.03
CA SER A 140 15.58 -5.17 -39.33
C SER A 140 16.51 -4.05 -39.79
N ALA A 141 16.96 -3.19 -38.85
CA ALA A 141 17.97 -2.16 -39.17
C ALA A 141 19.31 -2.75 -39.65
N TYR A 142 19.77 -3.85 -39.01
CA TYR A 142 20.94 -4.60 -39.45
C TYR A 142 20.76 -5.14 -40.86
N HIS A 143 19.67 -5.86 -41.16
CA HIS A 143 19.41 -6.45 -42.45
C HIS A 143 19.31 -5.40 -43.57
N SER A 144 18.77 -4.23 -43.28
CA SER A 144 18.65 -3.11 -44.24
C SER A 144 20.00 -2.44 -44.52
N ASN A 145 20.99 -2.59 -43.69
CA ASN A 145 22.29 -1.92 -43.82
C ASN A 145 23.47 -2.92 -43.93
N LYS A 146 23.21 -4.17 -44.32
CA LYS A 146 24.27 -5.22 -44.49
C LYS A 146 25.42 -4.83 -45.42
N SER A 147 25.16 -3.91 -46.41
CA SER A 147 26.20 -3.47 -47.36
C SER A 147 27.07 -2.33 -46.82
N ALA A 148 26.72 -1.74 -45.69
CA ALA A 148 27.49 -0.65 -45.10
C ALA A 148 28.85 -1.14 -44.55
N ASP A 149 29.78 -0.20 -44.37
CA ASP A 149 31.01 -0.42 -43.62
C ASP A 149 30.69 -0.63 -42.12
N VAL A 150 31.64 -1.24 -41.38
CA VAL A 150 31.45 -1.64 -40.00
C VAL A 150 31.12 -0.43 -39.11
N GLU A 151 31.82 0.70 -39.30
CA GLU A 151 31.59 1.93 -38.53
C GLU A 151 30.18 2.52 -38.75
N THR A 152 29.74 2.60 -40.02
CA THR A 152 28.38 3.07 -40.36
C THR A 152 27.31 2.11 -39.85
N LEU A 153 27.55 0.79 -39.87
CA LEU A 153 26.64 -0.22 -39.36
C LEU A 153 26.46 -0.07 -37.82
N GLU A 154 27.59 0.10 -37.09
CA GLU A 154 27.57 0.36 -35.64
C GLU A 154 26.70 1.56 -35.30
N LEU A 155 26.93 2.70 -35.94
CA LEU A 155 26.12 3.93 -35.75
C LEU A 155 24.63 3.71 -36.05
N LYS A 156 24.28 2.89 -37.04
CA LYS A 156 22.90 2.59 -37.41
C LYS A 156 22.20 1.70 -36.36
N LEU A 157 22.93 0.74 -35.80
CA LEU A 157 22.41 -0.14 -34.76
C LEU A 157 22.25 0.62 -33.43
N ASP A 158 23.20 1.47 -33.07
CA ASP A 158 23.09 2.35 -31.92
C ASP A 158 21.89 3.29 -32.02
N ASP A 159 21.68 3.92 -33.19
CA ASP A 159 20.49 4.77 -33.45
C ASP A 159 19.19 3.95 -33.31
N ALA A 160 19.17 2.70 -33.79
CA ALA A 160 18.02 1.82 -33.65
C ALA A 160 17.74 1.48 -32.19
N ILE A 161 18.77 1.18 -31.39
CA ILE A 161 18.65 0.91 -29.95
C ILE A 161 18.17 2.16 -29.22
N LEU A 162 18.76 3.33 -29.47
CA LEU A 162 18.39 4.59 -28.85
C LEU A 162 16.92 4.95 -29.08
N LYS A 163 16.35 4.58 -30.23
CA LYS A 163 14.92 4.77 -30.53
C LYS A 163 14.00 3.89 -29.67
N GLU A 164 14.50 2.74 -29.18
CA GLU A 164 13.72 1.84 -28.33
C GLU A 164 13.70 2.27 -26.85
N LEU A 165 14.75 2.95 -26.37
CA LEU A 165 14.91 3.33 -24.96
C LEU A 165 13.71 4.11 -24.39
N PRO A 166 13.15 5.12 -25.06
CA PRO A 166 12.00 5.85 -24.52
C PRO A 166 10.78 4.97 -24.28
N SER A 167 10.59 3.95 -25.11
CA SER A 167 9.49 3.00 -24.97
C SER A 167 9.73 2.06 -23.78
N LEU A 168 10.95 1.65 -23.54
CA LEU A 168 11.37 0.77 -22.44
C LEU A 168 11.39 1.49 -21.08
N GLU A 169 11.64 2.80 -21.05
CA GLU A 169 11.72 3.60 -19.82
C GLU A 169 10.42 4.35 -19.48
N ARG A 170 9.48 4.36 -20.38
CA ARG A 170 8.22 5.09 -20.23
C ARG A 170 7.52 4.73 -18.93
N GLY A 171 7.19 5.73 -18.12
CA GLY A 171 6.45 5.57 -16.85
C GLY A 171 7.29 5.13 -15.65
N ILE A 172 8.50 4.56 -15.84
CA ILE A 172 9.36 4.14 -14.72
C ILE A 172 9.78 5.35 -13.88
N ASN A 173 10.18 6.44 -14.52
CA ASN A 173 10.55 7.68 -13.84
C ASN A 173 9.38 8.30 -13.08
N PHE A 174 8.15 8.13 -13.57
CA PHE A 174 6.97 8.62 -12.86
C PHE A 174 6.70 7.81 -11.59
N ILE A 175 6.86 6.48 -11.64
CA ILE A 175 6.75 5.62 -10.44
C ILE A 175 7.80 6.04 -9.40
N LYS A 176 9.03 6.32 -9.82
CA LYS A 176 10.09 6.86 -8.96
C LYS A 176 9.69 8.17 -8.31
N LEU A 177 9.13 9.09 -9.09
CA LEU A 177 8.64 10.37 -8.57
C LEU A 177 7.56 10.16 -7.51
N LEU A 178 6.56 9.33 -7.76
CA LEU A 178 5.49 9.04 -6.80
C LEU A 178 6.05 8.44 -5.49
N SER A 179 7.00 7.52 -5.59
CA SER A 179 7.64 6.91 -4.42
C SER A 179 8.42 7.92 -3.57
N SER A 180 9.02 8.93 -4.19
CA SER A 180 9.77 10.00 -3.52
C SER A 180 8.85 11.05 -2.91
N VAL A 181 7.71 11.35 -3.54
CA VAL A 181 6.72 12.33 -3.08
C VAL A 181 5.90 11.82 -1.90
N ALA A 182 5.63 10.52 -1.81
CA ALA A 182 4.80 9.95 -0.76
C ALA A 182 5.29 10.26 0.68
N PRO A 183 6.59 10.10 1.03
CA PRO A 183 7.10 10.47 2.35
C PRO A 183 7.04 11.99 2.60
N LEU A 184 7.24 12.80 1.56
CA LEU A 184 7.16 14.27 1.67
C LEU A 184 5.73 14.72 1.99
N LEU A 185 4.72 14.07 1.42
CA LEU A 185 3.33 14.29 1.80
C LEU A 185 3.07 13.83 3.24
N GLY A 186 3.69 12.74 3.68
CA GLY A 186 3.66 12.33 5.09
C GLY A 186 4.21 13.41 6.01
N LEU A 187 5.35 13.99 5.65
CA LEU A 187 5.96 15.12 6.37
C LEU A 187 5.06 16.36 6.35
N LEU A 188 4.46 16.71 5.22
CA LEU A 188 3.48 17.79 5.11
C LEU A 188 2.31 17.57 6.08
N GLY A 189 1.85 16.31 6.19
CA GLY A 189 0.82 15.93 7.14
C GLY A 189 1.21 16.17 8.60
N THR A 190 2.49 16.00 8.97
CA THR A 190 2.94 16.33 10.34
C THR A 190 2.87 17.83 10.61
N VAL A 191 3.29 18.64 9.66
CA VAL A 191 3.25 20.11 9.80
C VAL A 191 1.81 20.58 9.93
N THR A 192 0.92 20.12 9.06
CA THR A 192 -0.50 20.49 9.10
C THR A 192 -1.19 20.01 10.36
N GLY A 193 -0.92 18.79 10.83
CA GLY A 193 -1.45 18.25 12.08
C GLY A 193 -0.99 19.04 13.32
N MET A 194 0.28 19.43 13.36
CA MET A 194 0.81 20.27 14.44
C MET A 194 0.23 21.70 14.42
N ILE A 195 0.00 22.28 13.24
CA ILE A 195 -0.70 23.58 13.13
C ILE A 195 -2.09 23.50 13.79
N VAL A 196 -2.85 22.45 13.48
CA VAL A 196 -4.18 22.23 14.09
C VAL A 196 -4.07 22.10 15.61
N THR A 197 -3.05 21.39 16.10
CA THR A 197 -2.82 21.21 17.54
C THR A 197 -2.56 22.57 18.21
N PHE A 198 -1.66 23.40 17.66
CA PHE A 198 -1.36 24.71 18.22
C PHE A 198 -2.55 25.68 18.14
N GLN A 199 -3.32 25.64 17.06
CA GLN A 199 -4.56 26.40 16.96
C GLN A 199 -5.56 26.01 18.05
N ALA A 200 -5.73 24.71 18.33
CA ALA A 200 -6.59 24.23 19.39
C ALA A 200 -6.12 24.74 20.77
N ILE A 201 -4.79 24.71 21.03
CA ILE A 201 -4.21 25.25 22.26
C ILE A 201 -4.48 26.75 22.40
N THR A 202 -4.32 27.50 21.31
CA THR A 202 -4.51 28.96 21.32
C THR A 202 -5.96 29.34 21.57
N LEU A 203 -6.92 28.59 21.01
CA LEU A 203 -8.36 28.90 21.12
C LEU A 203 -8.97 28.42 22.43
N PHE A 204 -8.58 27.24 22.90
CA PHE A 204 -9.22 26.55 24.02
C PHE A 204 -8.32 26.38 25.25
N GLY A 205 -7.05 26.80 25.15
CA GLY A 205 -6.05 26.58 26.19
C GLY A 205 -5.58 25.13 26.27
N THR A 206 -4.76 24.79 27.27
CA THR A 206 -4.22 23.44 27.48
C THR A 206 -5.17 22.50 28.23
N GLY A 207 -6.41 22.93 28.48
CA GLY A 207 -7.36 22.24 29.38
C GLY A 207 -8.03 21.01 28.79
N ASP A 208 -8.06 20.82 27.48
CA ASP A 208 -8.67 19.64 26.85
C ASP A 208 -7.66 18.81 26.04
N PRO A 209 -7.10 17.75 26.64
CA PRO A 209 -6.15 16.86 25.96
C PRO A 209 -6.73 16.18 24.71
N LYS A 210 -8.06 16.00 24.61
CA LYS A 210 -8.70 15.34 23.45
C LYS A 210 -8.59 16.18 22.18
N LEU A 211 -8.75 17.50 22.30
CA LEU A 211 -8.62 18.42 21.16
C LEU A 211 -7.17 18.41 20.61
N MET A 212 -6.18 18.39 21.50
CA MET A 212 -4.77 18.30 21.10
C MET A 212 -4.41 16.97 20.50
N ALA A 213 -4.94 15.86 21.07
CA ALA A 213 -4.67 14.50 20.60
C ALA A 213 -5.08 14.29 19.13
N GLY A 214 -6.12 14.95 18.65
CA GLY A 214 -6.58 14.86 17.26
C GLY A 214 -5.53 15.31 16.25
N GLY A 215 -4.95 16.49 16.42
CA GLY A 215 -3.92 17.03 15.53
C GLY A 215 -2.60 16.23 15.61
N ILE A 216 -2.20 15.79 16.81
CA ILE A 216 -1.02 14.93 16.98
C ILE A 216 -1.25 13.57 16.28
N SER A 217 -2.42 12.98 16.46
CA SER A 217 -2.77 11.72 15.79
C SER A 217 -2.72 11.85 14.27
N GLN A 218 -3.28 12.93 13.72
CA GLN A 218 -3.20 13.22 12.29
C GLN A 218 -1.77 13.29 11.81
N ALA A 219 -0.90 14.01 12.51
CA ALA A 219 0.51 14.13 12.18
C ALA A 219 1.22 12.77 12.12
N LEU A 220 1.04 11.94 13.12
CA LEU A 220 1.68 10.62 13.19
C LEU A 220 1.13 9.66 12.12
N VAL A 221 -0.18 9.64 11.93
CA VAL A 221 -0.83 8.75 10.95
C VAL A 221 -0.41 9.08 9.52
N THR A 222 -0.32 10.36 9.14
CA THR A 222 0.10 10.75 7.79
C THR A 222 1.55 10.34 7.51
N THR A 223 2.44 10.39 8.49
CA THR A 223 3.82 9.90 8.33
C THR A 223 3.83 8.39 8.07
N VAL A 224 3.08 7.62 8.88
CA VAL A 224 2.96 6.17 8.68
C VAL A 224 2.41 5.86 7.29
N LEU A 225 1.34 6.54 6.86
CA LEU A 225 0.77 6.35 5.52
C LEU A 225 1.76 6.69 4.42
N GLY A 226 2.52 7.79 4.54
CA GLY A 226 3.52 8.21 3.57
C GLY A 226 4.63 7.16 3.39
N LEU A 227 5.16 6.63 4.48
CA LEU A 227 6.18 5.58 4.45
C LEU A 227 5.61 4.25 3.94
N THR A 228 4.41 3.87 4.38
CA THR A 228 3.73 2.65 3.91
C THR A 228 3.42 2.71 2.42
N ALA A 229 3.16 3.88 1.86
CA ALA A 229 2.97 4.08 0.43
C ALA A 229 4.30 4.04 -0.33
N ALA A 230 5.35 4.65 0.20
CA ALA A 230 6.64 4.76 -0.48
C ALA A 230 7.33 3.41 -0.66
N ILE A 231 7.35 2.56 0.38
CA ILE A 231 8.09 1.29 0.37
C ILE A 231 7.70 0.39 -0.81
N PRO A 232 6.42 0.03 -1.01
CA PRO A 232 6.04 -0.83 -2.14
C PRO A 232 6.30 -0.17 -3.49
N LEU A 233 6.14 1.17 -3.62
CA LEU A 233 6.41 1.88 -4.87
C LEU A 233 7.89 1.87 -5.23
N VAL A 234 8.80 2.05 -4.26
CA VAL A 234 10.26 1.93 -4.47
C VAL A 234 10.63 0.53 -4.94
N LEU A 235 10.08 -0.50 -4.28
CA LEU A 235 10.37 -1.90 -4.66
C LEU A 235 9.87 -2.20 -6.07
N LEU A 236 8.65 -1.82 -6.41
CA LEU A 236 8.09 -2.04 -7.74
C LEU A 236 8.83 -1.22 -8.82
N HIS A 237 9.23 0.02 -8.52
CA HIS A 237 10.11 0.81 -9.38
C HIS A 237 11.43 0.05 -9.66
N SER A 238 12.09 -0.48 -8.63
CA SER A 238 13.35 -1.23 -8.78
C SER A 238 13.17 -2.45 -9.67
N VAL A 239 12.08 -3.22 -9.50
CA VAL A 239 11.76 -4.36 -10.36
C VAL A 239 11.54 -3.93 -11.81
N ALA A 240 10.74 -2.86 -12.05
CA ALA A 240 10.49 -2.37 -13.40
C ALA A 240 11.79 -1.88 -14.07
N GLN A 241 12.62 -1.14 -13.33
CA GLN A 241 13.91 -0.64 -13.82
C GLN A 241 14.87 -1.79 -14.19
N THR A 242 14.97 -2.81 -13.36
CA THR A 242 15.80 -4.00 -13.63
C THR A 242 15.33 -4.72 -14.89
N ARG A 243 14.01 -4.88 -15.07
CA ARG A 243 13.44 -5.47 -16.29
C ARG A 243 13.74 -4.66 -17.54
N SER A 244 13.62 -3.34 -17.48
CA SER A 244 13.94 -2.43 -18.59
C SER A 244 15.41 -2.55 -18.97
N ARG A 245 16.31 -2.47 -18.00
CA ARG A 245 17.77 -2.62 -18.22
C ARG A 245 18.16 -3.98 -18.79
N SER A 246 17.52 -5.06 -18.32
CA SER A 246 17.79 -6.39 -18.87
C SER A 246 17.44 -6.50 -20.36
N ILE A 247 16.35 -5.83 -20.80
CA ILE A 247 16.01 -5.79 -22.23
C ILE A 247 17.05 -4.98 -23.00
N GLN A 248 17.45 -3.80 -22.50
CA GLN A 248 18.49 -2.97 -23.11
C GLN A 248 19.79 -3.74 -23.28
N GLN A 249 20.24 -4.44 -22.23
CA GLN A 249 21.45 -5.27 -22.27
C GLN A 249 21.38 -6.33 -23.37
N ILE A 250 20.23 -6.98 -23.58
CA ILE A 250 20.09 -7.97 -24.66
C ILE A 250 20.20 -7.30 -26.03
N LEU A 251 19.62 -6.08 -26.21
CA LEU A 251 19.76 -5.33 -27.47
C LEU A 251 21.21 -5.00 -27.75
N ASP A 252 21.95 -4.51 -26.75
CA ASP A 252 23.37 -4.16 -26.85
C ASP A 252 24.23 -5.40 -27.15
N GLU A 253 24.02 -6.50 -26.45
CA GLU A 253 24.75 -7.76 -26.64
C GLU A 253 24.53 -8.32 -28.07
N GLN A 254 23.29 -8.34 -28.56
CA GLN A 254 22.98 -8.84 -29.90
C GLN A 254 23.56 -7.92 -30.98
N SER A 255 23.48 -6.60 -30.80
CA SER A 255 24.07 -5.62 -31.71
C SER A 255 25.59 -5.79 -31.81
N ALA A 256 26.27 -5.89 -30.66
CA ALA A 256 27.72 -6.11 -30.63
C ALA A 256 28.14 -7.42 -31.31
N GLY A 257 27.36 -8.50 -31.12
CA GLY A 257 27.58 -9.78 -31.79
C GLY A 257 27.48 -9.67 -33.32
N LEU A 258 26.48 -8.99 -33.83
CA LEU A 258 26.29 -8.76 -35.29
C LEU A 258 27.39 -7.90 -35.90
N ILE A 259 27.88 -6.90 -35.16
CA ILE A 259 29.02 -6.07 -35.59
C ILE A 259 30.30 -6.89 -35.66
N ALA A 260 30.57 -7.72 -34.64
CA ALA A 260 31.72 -8.58 -34.60
C ALA A 260 31.73 -9.60 -35.75
N GLU A 261 30.61 -10.29 -36.01
CA GLU A 261 30.45 -11.22 -37.12
C GLU A 261 30.70 -10.52 -38.48
N ARG A 262 30.23 -9.29 -38.63
CA ARG A 262 30.45 -8.49 -39.84
C ARG A 262 31.90 -8.08 -40.00
N ALA A 263 32.60 -7.78 -38.92
CA ALA A 263 34.01 -7.42 -38.93
C ALA A 263 34.93 -8.63 -39.36
N GLU A 264 34.54 -9.83 -38.91
CA GLU A 264 35.27 -11.08 -39.24
C GLU A 264 35.02 -11.57 -40.67
N SER A 265 33.86 -11.22 -41.25
CA SER A 265 33.48 -11.63 -42.62
C SER A 265 34.12 -10.81 -43.76
N LYS A 266 34.96 -9.81 -43.42
CA LYS A 266 35.77 -9.01 -44.34
C LYS A 266 37.20 -9.58 -44.41
#